data_393b0eb30cb3d67f51938c4958e4e809
#
_entry.id   393b0eb30cb3d67f51938c4958e4e809
#
_cell.length_a   1.000
_cell.length_b   1.000
_cell.length_c   1.000
_cell.angle_alpha   90.00
_cell.angle_beta   90.00
_cell.angle_gamma   90.00
#
_symmetry.space_group_name_H-M   'P 1'
#
loop_
_entity.id
_entity.type
_entity.pdbx_description
1 polymer ?
#
loop_
_entity_poly.entity_id
_entity_poly.type
_entity_poly.pdbx_seq_one_letter_code
_entity_poly.pdbx_strand_id
1 'polypeptide(L)'
;MNLEAFILGYYKQFDDLLAYFLDEIVIDTKYQNKGYGTSLIKAMEDIVKINGVTLIELSSVNDKAHIHFYKKSGFYIADNFIPMGKFLKETNI
;
A
#
# COMPACT_ATOMS: atom_id res chain seq x y z
N MET A 1 21.97 -2.00 12.45
CA MET A 1 20.88 -2.88 12.03
C MET A 1 20.50 -2.57 10.58
N ASN A 2 20.47 -3.59 9.75
CA ASN A 2 20.10 -3.42 8.35
C ASN A 2 18.64 -3.76 8.18
N LEU A 3 17.86 -2.77 7.74
CA LEU A 3 16.46 -3.00 7.38
C LEU A 3 16.39 -3.50 5.95
N GLU A 4 15.92 -4.72 5.78
CA GLU A 4 15.77 -5.34 4.46
C GLU A 4 14.49 -4.87 3.77
N ALA A 5 13.44 -4.65 4.55
CA ALA A 5 12.15 -4.21 4.04
C ALA A 5 11.29 -3.68 5.18
N PHE A 6 10.35 -2.80 4.85
CA PHE A 6 9.36 -2.33 5.82
C PHE A 6 8.10 -1.84 5.11
N ILE A 7 7.03 -1.78 5.88
CA ILE A 7 5.74 -1.21 5.48
C ILE A 7 5.39 -0.09 6.43
N LEU A 8 4.91 1.02 5.88
CA LEU A 8 4.30 2.11 6.62
C LEU A 8 2.84 2.24 6.22
N GLY A 9 2.00 2.46 7.20
CA GLY A 9 0.59 2.65 6.95
C GLY A 9 -0.12 3.14 8.19
N TYR A 10 -1.42 3.27 8.11
CA TYR A 10 -2.21 3.73 9.24
C TYR A 10 -3.61 3.13 9.20
N TYR A 11 -4.22 3.03 10.38
CA TYR A 11 -5.60 2.57 10.52
C TYR A 11 -6.55 3.74 10.29
N LYS A 12 -7.68 3.44 9.67
CA LYS A 12 -8.71 4.42 9.43
C LYS A 12 -10.07 3.82 9.76
N GLN A 13 -10.77 4.47 10.70
CA GLN A 13 -12.10 4.01 11.09
C GLN A 13 -13.15 4.69 10.23
N PHE A 14 -13.92 3.90 9.52
CA PHE A 14 -15.16 4.34 8.89
C PHE A 14 -16.33 4.02 9.82
N ASP A 15 -17.53 4.42 9.45
CA ASP A 15 -18.70 4.24 10.33
C ASP A 15 -18.91 2.79 10.73
N ASP A 16 -18.73 1.85 9.80
CA ASP A 16 -19.07 0.45 9.98
C ASP A 16 -17.91 -0.50 9.74
N LEU A 17 -16.72 0.01 9.46
CA LEU A 17 -15.55 -0.86 9.26
C LEU A 17 -14.25 -0.17 9.64
N LEU A 18 -13.25 -0.98 9.95
CA LEU A 18 -11.89 -0.53 10.16
C LEU A 18 -11.07 -0.87 8.91
N ALA A 19 -10.42 0.12 8.35
CA ALA A 19 -9.54 -0.04 7.21
C ALA A 19 -8.08 0.21 7.59
N TYR A 20 -7.18 -0.35 6.82
CA TYR A 20 -5.77 -0.03 6.90
C TYR A 20 -5.33 0.57 5.57
N PHE A 21 -4.72 1.74 5.60
CA PHE A 21 -4.17 2.38 4.41
C PHE A 21 -2.68 2.10 4.37
N LEU A 22 -2.26 1.34 3.36
CA LEU A 22 -0.85 1.04 3.10
C LEU A 22 -0.24 2.23 2.39
N ASP A 23 0.58 2.98 3.11
CA ASP A 23 1.16 4.22 2.59
C ASP A 23 2.44 3.95 1.80
N GLU A 24 3.28 3.06 2.31
CA GLU A 24 4.58 2.83 1.71
C GLU A 24 5.06 1.41 1.97
N ILE A 25 5.62 0.79 0.95
CA ILE A 25 6.34 -0.47 1.09
C ILE A 25 7.72 -0.28 0.46
N VAL A 26 8.75 -0.55 1.24
CA VAL A 26 10.14 -0.38 0.82
C VAL A 26 10.88 -1.69 0.99
N ILE A 27 11.58 -2.09 -0.05
CA ILE A 27 12.40 -3.30 -0.05
C ILE A 27 13.79 -2.92 -0.55
N ASP A 28 14.81 -3.26 0.24
CA ASP A 28 16.20 -3.05 -0.16
C ASP A 28 16.45 -3.71 -1.51
N THR A 29 17.18 -3.03 -2.39
CA THR A 29 17.44 -3.52 -3.74
C THR A 29 18.06 -4.91 -3.76
N LYS A 30 18.83 -5.27 -2.73
CA LYS A 30 19.40 -6.61 -2.61
C LYS A 30 18.34 -7.69 -2.52
N TYR A 31 17.16 -7.36 -2.06
CA TYR A 31 16.10 -8.33 -1.78
C TYR A 31 14.92 -8.22 -2.74
N GLN A 32 15.01 -7.33 -3.72
CA GLN A 32 13.94 -7.20 -4.73
C GLN A 32 13.94 -8.41 -5.65
N ASN A 33 12.78 -8.71 -6.21
CA ASN A 33 12.55 -9.83 -7.14
C ASN A 33 12.81 -11.22 -6.52
N LYS A 34 12.68 -11.32 -5.19
CA LYS A 34 12.85 -12.59 -4.47
C LYS A 34 11.61 -12.98 -3.67
N GLY A 35 10.46 -12.36 -3.96
CA GLY A 35 9.21 -12.66 -3.27
C GLY A 35 9.04 -12.00 -1.90
N TYR A 36 9.98 -11.19 -1.46
CA TYR A 36 9.88 -10.52 -0.15
C TYR A 36 8.70 -9.56 -0.08
N GLY A 37 8.41 -8.85 -1.16
CA GLY A 37 7.27 -7.92 -1.20
C GLY A 37 5.95 -8.64 -0.95
N THR A 38 5.75 -9.75 -1.60
CA THR A 38 4.54 -10.56 -1.43
C THR A 38 4.45 -11.11 -0.01
N SER A 39 5.56 -11.60 0.53
CA SER A 39 5.61 -12.12 1.91
C SER A 39 5.35 -11.00 2.92
N LEU A 40 5.86 -9.82 2.68
CA LEU A 40 5.69 -8.67 3.56
C LEU A 40 4.23 -8.21 3.57
N ILE A 41 3.58 -8.17 2.41
CA ILE A 41 2.14 -7.86 2.32
C ILE A 41 1.34 -8.90 3.09
N LYS A 42 1.65 -10.18 2.93
CA LYS A 42 0.94 -11.23 3.63
C LYS A 42 1.10 -11.10 5.15
N ALA A 43 2.28 -10.80 5.62
CA ALA A 43 2.52 -10.59 7.05
C ALA A 43 1.73 -9.38 7.56
N MET A 44 1.69 -8.30 6.81
CA MET A 44 0.89 -7.12 7.16
C MET A 44 -0.59 -7.46 7.22
N GLU A 45 -1.10 -8.19 6.23
CA GLU A 45 -2.50 -8.62 6.22
C GLU A 45 -2.87 -9.41 7.47
N ASP A 46 -2.02 -10.34 7.88
CA ASP A 46 -2.27 -11.16 9.06
C ASP A 46 -2.34 -10.30 10.32
N ILE A 47 -1.47 -9.32 10.44
CA ILE A 47 -1.44 -8.42 11.61
C ILE A 47 -2.68 -7.54 11.67
N VAL A 48 -3.00 -6.85 10.57
CA VAL A 48 -4.13 -5.92 10.57
C VAL A 48 -5.46 -6.65 10.71
N LYS A 49 -5.54 -7.86 10.17
CA LYS A 49 -6.73 -8.71 10.29
C LYS A 49 -7.02 -9.08 11.74
N ILE A 50 -5.98 -9.42 12.50
CA ILE A 50 -6.10 -9.67 13.93
C ILE A 50 -6.66 -8.45 14.66
N ASN A 51 -6.29 -7.25 14.20
CA ASN A 51 -6.75 -6.00 14.78
C ASN A 51 -8.13 -5.54 14.29
N GLY A 52 -8.82 -6.37 13.52
CA GLY A 52 -10.19 -6.09 13.09
C GLY A 52 -10.34 -5.41 11.74
N VAL A 53 -9.26 -5.26 11.00
CA VAL A 53 -9.31 -4.64 9.67
C VAL A 53 -10.01 -5.57 8.68
N THR A 54 -10.94 -5.02 7.91
CA THR A 54 -11.65 -5.74 6.86
C THR A 54 -11.40 -5.17 5.46
N LEU A 55 -10.69 -4.06 5.36
CA LEU A 55 -10.36 -3.44 4.08
C LEU A 55 -8.95 -2.87 4.14
N ILE A 56 -8.16 -3.17 3.12
CA ILE A 56 -6.85 -2.56 2.94
C ILE A 56 -6.90 -1.72 1.67
N GLU A 57 -6.48 -0.46 1.79
CA GLU A 57 -6.44 0.47 0.68
C GLU A 57 -5.01 0.93 0.43
N LEU A 58 -4.71 1.28 -0.82
CA LEU A 58 -3.43 1.89 -1.18
C LEU A 58 -3.57 2.68 -2.47
N SER A 59 -2.60 3.54 -2.73
CA SER A 59 -2.45 4.20 -4.01
C SER A 59 -1.16 3.68 -4.66
N SER A 60 -1.30 3.11 -5.83
CA SER A 60 -0.18 2.54 -6.56
C SER A 60 0.33 3.50 -7.64
N VAL A 61 1.60 3.40 -7.95
CA VAL A 61 2.11 3.97 -9.20
C VAL A 61 1.36 3.32 -10.35
N ASN A 62 0.92 4.13 -11.30
CA ASN A 62 0.10 3.64 -12.40
C ASN A 62 1.00 3.11 -13.53
N ASP A 63 1.58 1.96 -13.31
CA ASP A 63 2.33 1.24 -14.32
C ASP A 63 2.06 -0.26 -14.21
N LYS A 64 2.44 -0.99 -15.24
CA LYS A 64 2.13 -2.43 -15.33
C LYS A 64 2.77 -3.24 -14.20
N ALA A 65 4.00 -2.91 -13.84
CA ALA A 65 4.73 -3.69 -12.83
C ALA A 65 4.11 -3.55 -11.45
N HIS A 66 3.79 -2.30 -11.04
CA HIS A 66 3.17 -2.05 -9.75
C HIS A 66 1.76 -2.64 -9.70
N ILE A 67 0.97 -2.42 -10.73
CA ILE A 67 -0.39 -2.95 -10.80
C ILE A 67 -0.37 -4.46 -10.72
N HIS A 68 0.51 -5.11 -11.48
CA HIS A 68 0.63 -6.55 -11.46
C HIS A 68 1.02 -7.06 -10.07
N PHE A 69 1.96 -6.40 -9.42
CA PHE A 69 2.42 -6.78 -8.10
C PHE A 69 1.27 -6.78 -7.08
N TYR A 70 0.47 -5.73 -7.07
CA TYR A 70 -0.65 -5.65 -6.12
C TYR A 70 -1.79 -6.57 -6.49
N LYS A 71 -2.14 -6.71 -7.77
CA LYS A 71 -3.17 -7.63 -8.21
C LYS A 71 -2.84 -9.07 -7.84
N LYS A 72 -1.59 -9.43 -7.94
CA LYS A 72 -1.11 -10.76 -7.59
C LYS A 72 -1.34 -11.05 -6.09
N SER A 73 -1.34 -10.03 -5.27
CA SER A 73 -1.64 -10.15 -3.84
C SER A 73 -3.13 -9.98 -3.52
N GLY A 74 -3.98 -9.94 -4.52
CA GLY A 74 -5.43 -9.89 -4.33
C GLY A 74 -6.04 -8.49 -4.34
N PHE A 75 -5.27 -7.46 -4.62
CA PHE A 75 -5.81 -6.11 -4.71
C PHE A 75 -6.54 -5.90 -6.04
N TYR A 76 -7.60 -5.12 -5.99
CA TYR A 76 -8.35 -4.74 -7.18
C TYR A 76 -8.23 -3.23 -7.39
N ILE A 77 -8.46 -2.80 -8.62
CA ILE A 77 -8.47 -1.37 -8.94
C ILE A 77 -9.82 -0.80 -8.52
N ALA A 78 -9.80 0.14 -7.58
CA ALA A 78 -11.00 0.83 -7.13
C ALA A 78 -11.27 2.00 -8.09
N ASP A 79 -12.23 1.84 -8.96
CA ASP A 79 -12.53 2.83 -9.99
C ASP A 79 -13.50 3.93 -9.54
N ASN A 80 -14.02 3.81 -8.33
CA ASN A 80 -14.89 4.82 -7.74
C ASN A 80 -14.13 5.93 -7.00
N PHE A 81 -12.79 5.86 -6.95
CA PHE A 81 -11.93 6.88 -6.36
C PHE A 81 -10.87 7.29 -7.35
N ILE A 82 -10.57 8.58 -7.39
CA ILE A 82 -9.44 9.09 -8.16
C ILE A 82 -8.58 9.98 -7.27
N PRO A 83 -7.27 9.87 -7.38
CA PRO A 83 -6.38 10.78 -6.65
C PRO A 83 -6.54 12.19 -7.21
N MET A 84 -6.60 13.15 -6.29
CA MET A 84 -6.68 14.55 -6.65
C MET A 84 -5.65 15.32 -5.85
N GLY A 85 -5.07 16.33 -6.46
CA GLY A 85 -4.07 17.14 -5.81
C GLY A 85 -4.21 18.61 -6.15
N LYS A 86 -3.62 19.45 -5.33
CA LYS A 86 -3.60 20.88 -5.57
C LYS A 86 -2.31 21.45 -5.01
N PHE A 87 -1.54 22.12 -5.87
CA PHE A 87 -0.38 22.86 -5.41
C PHE A 87 -0.85 24.20 -4.81
N LEU A 88 -0.40 24.47 -3.59
CA LEU A 88 -0.80 25.71 -2.90
C LEU A 88 0.16 26.86 -3.20
N LYS A 89 1.32 26.56 -3.73
CA LYS A 89 2.29 27.56 -4.11
C LYS A 89 2.25 27.76 -5.60
N GLU A 90 2.10 29.00 -6.05
CA GLU A 90 2.17 29.30 -7.46
C GLU A 90 3.54 28.98 -8.01
N THR A 91 3.58 28.17 -9.04
CA THR A 91 4.79 27.99 -9.78
C THR A 91 4.92 29.18 -10.69
N ASN A 92 5.88 29.98 -10.39
CA ASN A 92 6.11 31.14 -11.21
C ASN A 92 6.76 30.76 -12.48
N ILE A 93 6.25 31.22 -13.45
CA ILE A 93 6.67 30.82 -14.77
C ILE A 93 7.42 31.95 -15.45
#